data_0c0f78fdb6d4ff6e546a135fdce59a72
#
_entry.id   0c0f78fdb6d4ff6e546a135fdce59a72
#
_cell.length_a   1.000
_cell.length_b   1.000
_cell.length_c   1.000
_cell.angle_alpha   90.00
_cell.angle_beta   90.00
_cell.angle_gamma   90.00
#
_symmetry.space_group_name_H-M   'P 1'
#
loop_
_entity.id
_entity.type
_entity.pdbx_description
1 polymer ?
#
loop_
_entity_poly.entity_id
_entity_poly.type
_entity_poly.pdbx_seq_one_letter_code
_entity_poly.pdbx_strand_id
1 'polypeptide(L)'
;MNTTAKYDQKTKKFIIHSPTKGSRKNWISQGLTAEWAVVVADLSVDGVRRGPHAFLVRMRDYVGGLTRGVTTGDMGEKTTGRDLDNAWVAFTNVEVPREALLDRYALRVSQITTLFSHTRLTLFFTITGTAASTNAGCTARRRKARQNPWR
;
A
#
# COMPACT_ATOMS: atom_id res chain seq x y z
N MET A 1 6.63 -7.29 -0.69
CA MET A 1 5.81 -6.53 0.28
C MET A 1 5.40 -7.48 1.38
N ASN A 2 5.56 -7.10 2.66
CA ASN A 2 5.37 -8.01 3.79
C ASN A 2 4.08 -7.75 4.59
N THR A 3 3.42 -6.59 4.42
CA THR A 3 2.06 -6.37 4.95
C THR A 3 1.08 -7.13 4.07
N THR A 4 0.22 -7.93 4.67
CA THR A 4 -0.76 -8.78 3.98
C THR A 4 -2.18 -8.28 4.21
N ALA A 5 -3.07 -8.55 3.27
CA ALA A 5 -4.51 -8.38 3.39
C ALA A 5 -5.18 -9.69 2.99
N LYS A 6 -5.85 -10.35 3.92
CA LYS A 6 -6.59 -11.59 3.66
C LYS A 6 -8.08 -11.30 3.61
N TYR A 7 -8.74 -11.79 2.58
CA TYR A 7 -10.21 -11.73 2.52
C TYR A 7 -10.82 -12.87 3.33
N ASP A 8 -11.72 -12.55 4.24
CA ASP A 8 -12.51 -13.54 4.98
C ASP A 8 -13.90 -13.61 4.37
N GLN A 9 -14.21 -14.76 3.79
CA GLN A 9 -15.50 -15.08 3.16
C GLN A 9 -16.67 -15.05 4.14
N LYS A 10 -16.44 -15.42 5.42
CA LYS A 10 -17.49 -15.50 6.44
C LYS A 10 -17.93 -14.12 6.89
N THR A 11 -16.97 -13.26 7.20
CA THR A 11 -17.23 -11.89 7.68
C THR A 11 -17.36 -10.88 6.55
N LYS A 12 -16.98 -11.26 5.32
CA LYS A 12 -16.92 -10.38 4.13
C LYS A 12 -16.04 -9.16 4.36
N LYS A 13 -14.97 -9.31 5.14
CA LYS A 13 -14.00 -8.26 5.48
C LYS A 13 -12.61 -8.64 5.00
N PHE A 14 -11.74 -7.65 4.90
CA PHE A 14 -10.31 -7.87 4.78
C PHE A 14 -9.64 -7.77 6.14
N ILE A 15 -8.66 -8.62 6.38
CA ILE A 15 -7.82 -8.61 7.58
C ILE A 15 -6.43 -8.15 7.16
N ILE A 16 -6.04 -6.96 7.59
CA ILE A 16 -4.72 -6.37 7.32
C ILE A 16 -3.78 -6.70 8.47
N HIS A 17 -2.60 -7.24 8.13
CA HIS A 17 -1.62 -7.70 9.11
C HIS A 17 -0.19 -7.40 8.70
N SER A 18 0.60 -6.90 9.64
CA SER A 18 2.05 -6.69 9.54
C SER A 18 2.77 -7.73 10.41
N PRO A 19 3.24 -8.86 9.85
CA PRO A 19 3.69 -10.01 10.65
C PRO A 19 5.00 -9.76 11.43
N THR A 20 5.82 -8.82 11.01
CA THR A 20 7.14 -8.56 11.63
C THR A 20 7.42 -7.06 11.73
N LYS A 21 8.46 -6.67 12.51
CA LYS A 21 8.95 -5.29 12.52
C LYS A 21 9.32 -4.79 11.13
N GLY A 22 9.91 -5.64 10.28
CA GLY A 22 10.26 -5.30 8.90
C GLY A 22 9.06 -5.14 7.96
N SER A 23 7.85 -5.47 8.41
CA SER A 23 6.60 -5.28 7.66
C SER A 23 5.93 -3.94 7.95
N ARG A 24 6.45 -3.16 8.91
CA ARG A 24 5.91 -1.83 9.24
C ARG A 24 6.00 -0.91 8.03
N LYS A 25 5.07 0.02 7.95
CA LYS A 25 5.15 1.16 7.04
C LYS A 25 5.97 2.23 7.72
N ASN A 26 7.10 2.58 7.15
CA ASN A 26 8.02 3.56 7.71
C ASN A 26 7.97 4.87 6.91
N TRP A 27 8.44 5.95 7.52
CA TRP A 27 8.52 7.28 6.89
C TRP A 27 7.16 7.82 6.46
N ILE A 28 6.13 7.53 7.27
CA ILE A 28 4.77 7.99 7.00
C ILE A 28 4.60 9.38 7.59
N SER A 29 4.44 10.37 6.72
CA SER A 29 4.08 11.73 7.13
C SER A 29 2.69 11.73 7.76
N GLN A 30 2.56 12.44 8.89
CA GLN A 30 1.33 12.52 9.69
C GLN A 30 0.82 11.16 10.24
N GLY A 31 1.66 10.13 10.27
CA GLY A 31 1.26 8.83 10.79
C GLY A 31 0.88 8.84 12.28
N LEU A 32 1.32 9.86 13.04
CA LEU A 32 0.95 10.06 14.45
C LEU A 32 -0.43 10.72 14.63
N THR A 33 -0.96 11.41 13.62
CA THR A 33 -2.16 12.24 13.72
C THR A 33 -3.28 11.87 12.77
N ALA A 34 -2.95 11.23 11.62
CA ALA A 34 -3.90 10.92 10.57
C ALA A 34 -5.07 10.05 11.07
N GLU A 35 -6.29 10.38 10.68
CA GLU A 35 -7.49 9.57 10.93
C GLU A 35 -7.64 8.43 9.94
N TRP A 36 -7.20 8.63 8.71
CA TRP A 36 -7.29 7.68 7.62
C TRP A 36 -5.96 7.53 6.90
N ALA A 37 -5.67 6.33 6.43
CA ALA A 37 -4.50 6.04 5.62
C ALA A 37 -4.84 5.15 4.42
N VAL A 38 -4.19 5.40 3.30
CA VAL A 38 -4.18 4.46 2.18
C VAL A 38 -3.03 3.49 2.40
N VAL A 39 -3.36 2.23 2.63
CA VAL A 39 -2.41 1.16 2.94
C VAL A 39 -2.29 0.21 1.76
N VAL A 40 -1.10 0.07 1.21
CA VAL A 40 -0.82 -0.96 0.21
C VAL A 40 -0.42 -2.25 0.90
N ALA A 41 -1.15 -3.34 0.64
CA ALA A 41 -0.92 -4.66 1.21
C ALA A 41 -1.01 -5.75 0.13
N ASP A 42 -0.34 -6.87 0.36
CA ASP A 42 -0.39 -8.03 -0.53
C ASP A 42 -1.70 -8.78 -0.31
N LEU A 43 -2.61 -8.65 -1.27
CA LEU A 43 -3.94 -9.24 -1.20
C LEU A 43 -3.88 -10.76 -1.41
N SER A 44 -4.56 -11.50 -0.54
CA SER A 44 -4.84 -12.93 -0.68
C SER A 44 -6.33 -13.18 -0.55
N VAL A 45 -6.88 -13.93 -1.52
CA VAL A 45 -8.28 -14.37 -1.55
C VAL A 45 -8.29 -15.85 -1.79
N ASP A 46 -8.98 -16.59 -0.92
CA ASP A 46 -9.07 -18.07 -0.96
C ASP A 46 -7.69 -18.77 -1.02
N GLY A 47 -6.72 -18.22 -0.28
CA GLY A 47 -5.34 -18.71 -0.26
C GLY A 47 -4.50 -18.33 -1.48
N VAL A 48 -5.09 -17.73 -2.50
CA VAL A 48 -4.39 -17.30 -3.72
C VAL A 48 -3.93 -15.85 -3.59
N ARG A 49 -2.62 -15.62 -3.75
CA ARG A 49 -2.04 -14.26 -3.75
C ARG A 49 -2.45 -13.52 -5.02
N ARG A 50 -2.92 -12.30 -4.83
CA ARG A 50 -3.35 -11.38 -5.91
C ARG A 50 -2.41 -10.20 -6.11
N GLY A 51 -1.36 -10.10 -5.28
CA GLY A 51 -0.39 -9.01 -5.34
C GLY A 51 -0.81 -7.75 -4.58
N PRO A 52 -0.11 -6.63 -4.79
CA PRO A 52 -0.32 -5.40 -4.05
C PRO A 52 -1.64 -4.72 -4.42
N HIS A 53 -2.46 -4.41 -3.41
CA HIS A 53 -3.70 -3.66 -3.53
C HIS A 53 -3.74 -2.56 -2.47
N ALA A 54 -4.44 -1.47 -2.77
CA ALA A 54 -4.60 -0.34 -1.87
C ALA A 54 -5.91 -0.44 -1.10
N PHE A 55 -5.85 -0.14 0.20
CA PHE A 55 -6.98 -0.17 1.11
C PHE A 55 -7.09 1.15 1.86
N LEU A 56 -8.30 1.69 2.00
CA LEU A 56 -8.57 2.81 2.88
C LEU A 56 -8.77 2.29 4.30
N VAL A 57 -7.84 2.60 5.19
CA VAL A 57 -7.84 2.10 6.56
C VAL A 57 -8.06 3.23 7.54
N ARG A 58 -9.01 3.06 8.45
CA ARG A 58 -9.21 3.99 9.54
C ARG A 58 -8.13 3.79 10.60
N MET A 59 -7.35 4.82 10.83
CA MET A 59 -6.23 4.80 11.78
C MET A 59 -6.68 5.17 13.20
N ARG A 60 -7.67 6.06 13.30
CA ARG A 60 -8.18 6.58 14.59
C ARG A 60 -9.69 6.50 14.64
N ASP A 61 -10.21 6.29 15.85
CA ASP A 61 -11.64 6.36 16.14
C ASP A 61 -12.16 7.82 16.19
N TYR A 62 -13.43 7.99 16.48
CA TYR A 62 -14.06 9.31 16.55
C TYR A 62 -13.64 10.12 17.79
N VAL A 63 -13.02 9.47 18.76
CA VAL A 63 -12.52 10.09 20.02
C VAL A 63 -11.02 10.43 19.89
N GLY A 64 -10.39 10.09 18.77
CA GLY A 64 -8.97 10.34 18.49
C GLY A 64 -8.03 9.22 18.94
N GLY A 65 -8.54 8.13 19.56
CA GLY A 65 -7.78 6.95 19.91
C GLY A 65 -7.38 6.12 18.68
N LEU A 66 -6.30 5.34 18.76
CA LEU A 66 -5.93 4.42 17.68
C LEU A 66 -6.99 3.34 17.52
N THR A 67 -7.37 3.07 16.27
CA THR A 67 -8.24 1.94 15.94
C THR A 67 -7.61 0.63 16.42
N ARG A 68 -8.41 -0.28 16.93
CA ARG A 68 -7.95 -1.58 17.44
C ARG A 68 -7.07 -2.30 16.42
N GLY A 69 -5.88 -2.70 16.85
CA GLY A 69 -4.91 -3.39 16.01
C GLY A 69 -3.99 -2.46 15.20
N VAL A 70 -4.23 -1.16 15.20
CA VAL A 70 -3.30 -0.16 14.64
C VAL A 70 -2.32 0.24 15.73
N THR A 71 -1.03 0.25 15.37
CA THR A 71 0.03 0.80 16.22
C THR A 71 0.88 1.74 15.40
N THR A 72 1.29 2.84 16.01
CA THR A 72 2.16 3.84 15.37
C THR A 72 3.18 4.35 16.37
N GLY A 73 4.27 4.88 15.87
CA GLY A 73 5.27 5.54 16.69
C GLY A 73 6.17 6.41 15.83
N ASP A 74 6.87 7.33 16.49
CA ASP A 74 7.82 8.22 15.85
C ASP A 74 9.03 7.42 15.30
N MET A 75 9.56 7.85 14.16
CA MET A 75 10.80 7.29 13.59
C MET A 75 12.05 7.76 14.33
N GLY A 76 11.93 8.74 15.22
CA GLY A 76 13.01 9.34 15.96
C GLY A 76 13.69 10.50 15.23
N GLU A 77 14.79 10.97 15.82
CA GLU A 77 15.53 12.10 15.28
C GLU A 77 16.15 11.79 13.91
N LYS A 78 16.10 12.79 13.03
CA LYS A 78 16.65 12.74 11.68
C LYS A 78 17.80 13.74 11.56
N THR A 79 18.73 13.48 10.66
CA THR A 79 19.83 14.41 10.36
C THR A 79 19.33 15.68 9.67
N THR A 80 18.27 15.56 8.86
CA THR A 80 17.61 16.67 8.16
C THR A 80 16.10 16.49 8.22
N GLY A 81 15.32 17.58 8.01
CA GLY A 81 13.86 17.52 7.98
C GLY A 81 13.22 17.21 9.34
N ARG A 82 13.75 17.80 10.44
CA ARG A 82 13.20 17.64 11.80
C ARG A 82 11.82 18.27 11.97
N ASP A 83 11.49 19.20 11.11
CA ASP A 83 10.20 19.88 11.00
C ASP A 83 9.09 18.98 10.39
N LEU A 84 9.47 17.87 9.76
CA LEU A 84 8.54 16.92 9.17
C LEU A 84 8.30 15.74 10.12
N ASP A 85 7.03 15.56 10.50
CA ASP A 85 6.56 14.38 11.24
C ASP A 85 6.71 13.11 10.36
N ASN A 86 7.46 12.14 10.86
CA ASN A 86 7.61 10.82 10.24
C ASN A 86 7.37 9.73 11.26
N ALA A 87 6.41 8.89 10.96
CA ALA A 87 6.02 7.76 11.82
C ALA A 87 6.31 6.41 11.15
N TRP A 88 6.36 5.38 11.97
CA TRP A 88 6.12 4.02 11.54
C TRP A 88 4.70 3.61 11.91
N VAL A 89 4.09 2.76 11.09
CA VAL A 89 2.74 2.22 11.29
C VAL A 89 2.76 0.72 11.10
N ALA A 90 2.10 -0.01 12.00
CA ALA A 90 1.92 -1.46 11.91
C ALA A 90 0.45 -1.85 12.16
N PHE A 91 0.08 -2.99 11.60
CA PHE A 91 -1.29 -3.51 11.65
C PHE A 91 -1.29 -4.91 12.25
N THR A 92 -2.09 -5.14 13.26
CA THR A 92 -2.26 -6.44 13.91
C THR A 92 -3.70 -6.89 13.74
N ASN A 93 -3.97 -7.67 12.68
CA ASN A 93 -5.30 -8.19 12.34
C ASN A 93 -6.38 -7.11 12.31
N VAL A 94 -6.09 -6.01 11.63
CA VAL A 94 -7.05 -4.90 11.47
C VAL A 94 -8.11 -5.31 10.46
N GLU A 95 -9.35 -5.38 10.91
CA GLU A 95 -10.50 -5.66 10.06
C GLU A 95 -10.94 -4.38 9.34
N VAL A 96 -11.06 -4.47 8.03
CA VAL A 96 -11.62 -3.40 7.20
C VAL A 96 -12.75 -3.94 6.34
N PRO A 97 -13.81 -3.16 6.10
CA PRO A 97 -14.94 -3.60 5.30
C PRO A 97 -14.51 -3.79 3.83
N ARG A 98 -15.34 -4.48 3.06
CA ARG A 98 -15.06 -4.75 1.65
C ARG A 98 -14.87 -3.47 0.83
N GLU A 99 -15.62 -2.45 1.13
CA GLU A 99 -15.61 -1.13 0.48
C GLU A 99 -14.29 -0.36 0.71
N ALA A 100 -13.50 -0.80 1.68
CA ALA A 100 -12.16 -0.24 1.95
C ALA A 100 -11.15 -0.55 0.83
N LEU A 101 -11.39 -1.57 0.01
CA LEU A 101 -10.58 -1.86 -1.16
C LEU A 101 -10.76 -0.77 -2.22
N LEU A 102 -9.67 -0.08 -2.59
CA LEU A 102 -9.67 0.91 -3.66
C LEU A 102 -9.56 0.20 -5.01
N ASP A 103 -10.69 -0.26 -5.52
CA ASP A 103 -10.80 -1.21 -6.62
C ASP A 103 -11.21 -0.58 -7.97
N ARG A 104 -11.04 0.73 -8.14
CA ARG A 104 -11.45 1.41 -9.39
C ARG A 104 -11.03 0.66 -10.66
N TYR A 105 -9.92 -0.07 -10.58
CA TYR A 105 -9.34 -0.84 -11.69
C TYR A 105 -9.26 -2.34 -11.42
N ALA A 106 -9.83 -2.82 -10.29
CA ALA A 106 -9.92 -4.24 -9.96
C ALA A 106 -11.35 -4.72 -10.16
N LEU A 107 -11.54 -5.80 -10.89
CA LEU A 107 -12.86 -6.40 -11.09
C LEU A 107 -13.42 -6.91 -9.75
N ARG A 108 -14.70 -6.71 -9.52
CA ARG A 108 -15.40 -6.98 -8.28
C ARG A 108 -15.07 -8.36 -7.68
N VAL A 109 -14.80 -8.39 -6.39
CA VAL A 109 -14.54 -9.59 -5.58
C VAL A 109 -15.70 -10.62 -5.63
N SER A 110 -16.87 -10.27 -6.14
CA SER A 110 -17.99 -11.21 -6.32
C SER A 110 -17.85 -12.15 -7.52
N GLN A 111 -16.85 -11.94 -8.39
CA GLN A 111 -16.57 -12.78 -9.56
C GLN A 111 -15.10 -13.17 -9.62
N ILE A 112 -14.51 -13.52 -8.48
CA ILE A 112 -13.09 -13.92 -8.40
C ILE A 112 -12.90 -15.35 -8.90
N THR A 113 -13.37 -15.67 -10.07
CA THR A 113 -12.94 -16.90 -10.75
C THR A 113 -12.26 -16.62 -12.08
N THR A 114 -12.34 -15.45 -12.63
CA THR A 114 -11.70 -15.21 -13.93
C THR A 114 -11.36 -13.74 -14.13
N LEU A 115 -10.18 -13.48 -14.64
CA LEU A 115 -9.69 -12.24 -15.24
C LEU A 115 -8.81 -11.32 -14.36
N PHE A 116 -7.61 -11.78 -14.01
CA PHE A 116 -6.45 -10.90 -14.00
C PHE A 116 -5.59 -11.19 -15.24
N SER A 117 -6.04 -10.70 -16.37
CA SER A 117 -5.23 -10.60 -17.58
C SER A 117 -4.77 -9.15 -17.73
N HIS A 118 -3.47 -8.96 -17.59
CA HIS A 118 -2.66 -7.89 -18.15
C HIS A 118 -3.21 -6.46 -18.19
N THR A 119 -2.96 -5.70 -17.15
CA THR A 119 -2.74 -4.27 -17.33
C THR A 119 -1.61 -3.81 -16.41
N ARG A 120 -0.48 -3.45 -17.01
CA ARG A 120 0.64 -2.77 -16.35
C ARG A 120 0.14 -1.41 -15.89
N LEU A 121 -0.19 -1.26 -14.61
CA LEU A 121 -0.42 0.03 -14.01
C LEU A 121 0.85 0.45 -13.28
N THR A 122 1.60 1.36 -13.89
CA THR A 122 2.71 2.05 -13.23
C THR A 122 2.12 3.18 -12.39
N LEU A 123 1.81 2.89 -11.14
CA LEU A 123 1.52 3.90 -10.14
C LEU A 123 2.84 4.25 -9.44
N PHE A 124 3.37 5.42 -9.76
CA PHE A 124 4.47 6.03 -9.02
C PHE A 124 3.98 6.46 -7.63
N PHE A 125 4.16 5.61 -6.64
CA PHE A 125 4.27 6.03 -5.26
C PHE A 125 5.71 5.80 -4.85
N THR A 126 6.44 6.89 -4.66
CA THR A 126 7.80 6.86 -4.11
C THR A 126 7.74 6.36 -2.67
N ILE A 127 7.87 5.06 -2.48
CA ILE A 127 8.24 4.48 -1.20
C ILE A 127 9.67 3.99 -1.38
N THR A 128 10.63 4.75 -0.90
CA THR A 128 12.03 4.34 -0.79
C THR A 128 12.14 3.16 0.16
N GLY A 129 12.26 1.98 -0.41
CA GLY A 129 12.63 0.76 0.29
C GLY A 129 13.71 0.08 -0.52
N THR A 130 14.92 0.12 -0.01
CA THR A 130 16.17 -0.61 -0.34
C THR A 130 16.17 -1.45 -1.62
N ALA A 131 17.01 -1.01 -2.56
CA ALA A 131 17.36 -1.70 -3.79
C ALA A 131 18.10 -3.02 -3.48
N ALA A 132 17.57 -4.11 -4.01
CA ALA A 132 18.37 -5.28 -4.34
C ALA A 132 18.61 -5.24 -5.85
N SER A 133 19.88 -5.13 -6.25
CA SER A 133 20.34 -5.10 -7.63
C SER A 133 20.08 -6.43 -8.31
N THR A 134 19.38 -6.42 -9.44
CA THR A 134 19.53 -7.44 -10.47
C THR A 134 19.59 -6.74 -11.83
N ASN A 135 20.77 -6.84 -12.45
CA ASN A 135 21.04 -6.46 -13.83
C ASN A 135 20.14 -7.25 -14.79
N ALA A 136 19.35 -6.54 -15.59
CA ALA A 136 18.84 -7.08 -16.83
C ALA A 136 18.85 -5.95 -17.87
N GLY A 137 19.60 -6.17 -18.94
CA GLY A 137 19.91 -5.22 -19.99
C GLY A 137 18.70 -4.64 -20.71
N CYS A 138 18.69 -3.34 -20.86
CA CYS A 138 17.75 -2.60 -21.67
C CYS A 138 18.42 -2.16 -22.97
N THR A 139 18.06 -2.78 -24.07
CA THR A 139 18.40 -2.32 -25.42
C THR A 139 17.53 -1.11 -25.78
N ALA A 140 18.17 0.03 -25.88
CA ALA A 140 17.54 1.29 -26.28
C ALA A 140 17.19 1.27 -27.78
N ARG A 141 15.92 1.34 -28.12
CA ARG A 141 15.46 1.76 -29.47
C ARG A 141 15.30 3.27 -29.49
N ARG A 142 16.19 3.92 -30.24
CA ARG A 142 16.09 5.34 -30.63
C ARG A 142 14.79 5.57 -31.38
N ARG A 143 13.91 6.43 -30.88
CA ARG A 143 12.85 7.07 -31.70
C ARG A 143 13.26 8.52 -31.97
N LYS A 144 13.28 8.85 -33.25
CA LYS A 144 13.56 10.17 -33.83
C LYS A 144 12.64 11.27 -33.26
N ALA A 145 13.25 12.38 -32.86
CA ALA A 145 12.55 13.62 -32.53
C ALA A 145 11.84 14.15 -33.78
N ARG A 146 10.54 14.43 -33.68
CA ARG A 146 9.83 15.30 -34.62
C ARG A 146 9.97 16.74 -34.14
N GLN A 147 10.51 17.55 -35.00
CA GLN A 147 10.61 19.00 -34.84
C GLN A 147 9.21 19.62 -34.80
N ASN A 148 9.01 20.52 -33.87
CA ASN A 148 7.79 21.30 -33.73
C ASN A 148 7.98 22.64 -34.49
N PRO A 149 7.13 22.99 -35.46
CA PRO A 149 7.23 24.22 -36.19
C PRO A 149 6.21 25.24 -35.68
N TRP A 150 6.45 25.84 -34.53
CA TRP A 150 5.82 27.12 -34.20
C TRP A 150 6.76 27.92 -33.28
N ARG A 151 7.42 28.84 -33.92
CA ARG A 151 7.84 30.08 -33.31
C ARG A 151 6.67 31.04 -33.41
#